data_faf362911090f59e348c9f27752b2324
#
_entry.id   faf362911090f59e348c9f27752b2324
#
_cell.length_a   1.000
_cell.length_b   1.000
_cell.length_c   1.000
_cell.angle_alpha   90.00
_cell.angle_beta   90.00
_cell.angle_gamma   90.00
#
_symmetry.space_group_name_H-M   'P 1'
#
loop_
_entity.id
_entity.type
_entity.pdbx_description
1 polymer ?
#
loop_
_entity_poly.entity_id
_entity_poly.type
_entity_poly.pdbx_seq_one_letter_code
_entity_poly.pdbx_strand_id
1 'polypeptide(L)'
;QNNKSPLQIAQIAYKKAKDSNYDVLILDSAGRNHIDKKMMNEIREISEKFKFSEILLVSDSMTGQDAVNTAKSFSDQLDLTGIILTRIDGDSRGGAALSMRYVTKKPIKFMGVGEKIEDLEIFHPDRIANRILGMGDVVSLVEKASEEIDEEEAKQMQKKILKGRFTLSDYSKQLDQLSKMGGMQSILKYLPGLSGLKDKMEEKMENNDIFKKQKAIINSMTPRERIHPELVKASRKIRISKGSGTNVQDINKLLKQFKKMSQMMKKMGKNKNLG
;
A
#
# COMPACT_ATOMS: atom_id res chain seq x y z
N GLN A 1 37.36 12.19 11.30
CA GLN A 1 37.38 10.72 11.18
C GLN A 1 37.31 10.35 9.71
N ASN A 2 38.30 9.85 9.13
CA ASN A 2 38.47 9.22 7.83
C ASN A 2 38.98 10.13 6.70
N ASN A 3 40.29 10.27 6.62
CA ASN A 3 41.04 10.74 5.45
C ASN A 3 41.10 9.67 4.33
N LYS A 4 40.06 8.82 4.19
CA LYS A 4 40.03 7.80 3.15
C LYS A 4 39.19 8.25 1.97
N SER A 5 39.68 8.03 0.75
CA SER A 5 38.89 8.31 -0.45
C SER A 5 37.69 7.36 -0.57
N PRO A 6 36.62 7.76 -1.27
CA PRO A 6 35.46 6.86 -1.53
C PRO A 6 35.87 5.52 -2.11
N LEU A 7 36.83 5.48 -3.02
CA LEU A 7 37.38 4.26 -3.60
C LEU A 7 38.02 3.36 -2.54
N GLN A 8 38.81 3.94 -1.60
CA GLN A 8 39.43 3.16 -0.53
C GLN A 8 38.37 2.58 0.42
N ILE A 9 37.31 3.34 0.71
CA ILE A 9 36.18 2.85 1.52
C ILE A 9 35.49 1.68 0.84
N ALA A 10 35.22 1.79 -0.46
CA ALA A 10 34.61 0.71 -1.25
C ALA A 10 35.49 -0.54 -1.27
N GLN A 11 36.81 -0.40 -1.40
CA GLN A 11 37.76 -1.53 -1.36
C GLN A 11 37.74 -2.24 -0.01
N ILE A 12 37.73 -1.50 1.09
CA ILE A 12 37.66 -2.06 2.46
C ILE A 12 36.35 -2.79 2.67
N ALA A 13 35.22 -2.17 2.24
CA ALA A 13 33.90 -2.77 2.34
C ALA A 13 33.81 -4.08 1.53
N TYR A 14 34.30 -4.07 0.29
CA TYR A 14 34.33 -5.26 -0.56
C TYR A 14 35.15 -6.40 0.04
N LYS A 15 36.35 -6.09 0.54
CA LYS A 15 37.21 -7.07 1.22
C LYS A 15 36.49 -7.66 2.44
N LYS A 16 35.92 -6.79 3.29
CA LYS A 16 35.18 -7.23 4.48
C LYS A 16 33.99 -8.11 4.12
N ALA A 17 33.21 -7.73 3.09
CA ALA A 17 32.08 -8.52 2.64
C ALA A 17 32.52 -9.93 2.20
N LYS A 18 33.60 -10.02 1.44
CA LYS A 18 34.16 -11.30 0.98
C LYS A 18 34.68 -12.14 2.14
N ASP A 19 35.48 -11.55 3.04
CA ASP A 19 36.09 -12.25 4.18
C ASP A 19 35.04 -12.74 5.19
N SER A 20 33.88 -12.04 5.29
CA SER A 20 32.78 -12.37 6.19
C SER A 20 31.64 -13.15 5.52
N ASN A 21 31.78 -13.55 4.26
CA ASN A 21 30.77 -14.28 3.47
C ASN A 21 29.39 -13.61 3.44
N TYR A 22 29.36 -12.28 3.25
CA TYR A 22 28.08 -11.59 3.01
C TYR A 22 27.58 -11.87 1.59
N ASP A 23 26.28 -12.16 1.47
CA ASP A 23 25.63 -12.44 0.17
C ASP A 23 25.45 -11.18 -0.66
N VAL A 24 25.23 -10.04 -0.01
CA VAL A 24 24.93 -8.75 -0.64
C VAL A 24 25.79 -7.65 -0.03
N LEU A 25 26.41 -6.85 -0.88
CA LEU A 25 27.07 -5.60 -0.52
C LEU A 25 26.41 -4.45 -1.26
N ILE A 26 25.91 -3.47 -0.52
CA ILE A 26 25.36 -2.23 -1.06
C ILE A 26 26.37 -1.11 -0.79
N LEU A 27 26.78 -0.43 -1.85
CA LEU A 27 27.58 0.80 -1.77
C LEU A 27 26.67 2.00 -2.01
N ASP A 28 26.40 2.77 -0.97
CA ASP A 28 25.64 4.00 -1.06
C ASP A 28 26.58 5.18 -1.38
N SER A 29 26.22 5.97 -2.38
CA SER A 29 26.97 7.16 -2.77
C SER A 29 26.31 8.42 -2.23
N ALA A 30 27.12 9.47 -1.98
CA ALA A 30 26.59 10.75 -1.54
C ALA A 30 25.61 11.33 -2.58
N GLY A 31 24.33 11.47 -2.18
CA GLY A 31 23.32 12.10 -3.01
C GLY A 31 23.51 13.63 -3.07
N ARG A 32 23.45 14.22 -4.26
CA ARG A 32 23.39 15.68 -4.45
C ARG A 32 22.42 16.02 -5.57
N ASN A 33 21.75 17.17 -5.41
CA ASN A 33 20.78 17.66 -6.37
C ASN A 33 21.43 18.21 -7.65
N HIS A 34 22.76 18.42 -7.67
CA HIS A 34 23.50 18.91 -8.82
C HIS A 34 24.65 17.97 -9.16
N ILE A 35 24.86 17.79 -10.44
CA ILE A 35 25.92 16.93 -11.00
C ILE A 35 27.26 17.66 -10.79
N ASP A 36 28.00 17.23 -9.78
CA ASP A 36 29.36 17.68 -9.54
C ASP A 36 30.33 16.77 -10.31
N LYS A 37 31.18 17.36 -11.15
CA LYS A 37 32.19 16.63 -11.95
C LYS A 37 33.12 15.78 -11.09
N LYS A 38 33.47 16.26 -9.89
CA LYS A 38 34.32 15.51 -8.96
C LYS A 38 33.62 14.24 -8.48
N MET A 39 32.38 14.39 -8.06
CA MET A 39 31.56 13.22 -7.61
C MET A 39 31.36 12.22 -8.74
N MET A 40 31.09 12.66 -9.95
CA MET A 40 30.91 11.78 -11.10
C MET A 40 32.19 10.99 -11.41
N ASN A 41 33.35 11.62 -11.33
CA ASN A 41 34.63 10.94 -11.50
C ASN A 41 34.87 9.90 -10.40
N GLU A 42 34.57 10.24 -9.14
CA GLU A 42 34.68 9.29 -8.01
C GLU A 42 33.78 8.04 -8.21
N ILE A 43 32.52 8.24 -8.63
CA ILE A 43 31.61 7.13 -8.88
C ILE A 43 32.08 6.31 -10.08
N ARG A 44 32.57 6.96 -11.12
CA ARG A 44 33.09 6.28 -12.30
C ARG A 44 34.32 5.41 -11.96
N GLU A 45 35.28 5.96 -11.20
CA GLU A 45 36.44 5.19 -10.73
C GLU A 45 36.03 3.95 -9.92
N ILE A 46 35.01 4.08 -9.07
CA ILE A 46 34.47 2.94 -8.32
C ILE A 46 33.80 1.95 -9.28
N SER A 47 33.00 2.42 -10.25
CA SER A 47 32.30 1.54 -11.18
C SER A 47 33.25 0.77 -12.12
N GLU A 48 34.37 1.39 -12.51
CA GLU A 48 35.42 0.75 -13.31
C GLU A 48 36.25 -0.27 -12.50
N LYS A 49 36.42 -0.01 -11.19
CA LYS A 49 37.24 -0.87 -10.32
C LYS A 49 36.55 -2.15 -9.88
N PHE A 50 35.23 -2.10 -9.73
CA PHE A 50 34.44 -3.23 -9.26
C PHE A 50 33.44 -3.67 -10.34
N LYS A 51 33.23 -4.97 -10.45
CA LYS A 51 32.22 -5.55 -11.29
C LYS A 51 30.91 -5.64 -10.51
N PHE A 52 30.09 -4.61 -10.63
CA PHE A 52 28.79 -4.58 -9.97
C PHE A 52 27.77 -5.46 -10.70
N SER A 53 26.93 -6.16 -9.94
CA SER A 53 25.74 -6.81 -10.48
C SER A 53 24.67 -5.81 -10.88
N GLU A 54 24.58 -4.72 -10.10
CA GLU A 54 23.59 -3.65 -10.29
C GLU A 54 24.23 -2.29 -10.02
N ILE A 55 23.95 -1.33 -10.89
CA ILE A 55 24.18 0.11 -10.69
C ILE A 55 22.83 0.80 -10.86
N LEU A 56 22.23 1.20 -9.73
CA LEU A 56 20.88 1.72 -9.68
C LEU A 56 20.91 3.22 -9.41
N LEU A 57 20.25 3.99 -10.28
CA LEU A 57 20.00 5.41 -10.05
C LEU A 57 18.73 5.57 -9.21
N VAL A 58 18.85 6.20 -8.05
CA VAL A 58 17.69 6.60 -7.23
C VAL A 58 17.29 8.02 -7.62
N SER A 59 16.08 8.20 -8.08
CA SER A 59 15.56 9.48 -8.56
C SER A 59 14.17 9.77 -8.01
N ASP A 60 13.93 11.03 -7.71
CA ASP A 60 12.68 11.52 -7.15
C ASP A 60 11.70 11.90 -8.26
N SER A 61 10.55 11.26 -8.29
CA SER A 61 9.52 11.49 -9.32
C SER A 61 8.89 12.90 -9.25
N MET A 62 8.97 13.55 -8.08
CA MET A 62 8.36 14.87 -7.86
C MET A 62 9.19 16.02 -8.41
N THR A 63 10.47 15.82 -8.73
CA THR A 63 11.35 16.89 -9.23
C THR A 63 11.18 17.14 -10.74
N GLY A 64 10.30 16.40 -11.39
CA GLY A 64 9.91 16.67 -12.78
C GLY A 64 11.06 16.59 -13.78
N GLN A 65 11.25 17.64 -14.58
CA GLN A 65 12.26 17.67 -15.65
C GLN A 65 13.70 17.58 -15.12
N ASP A 66 13.97 18.09 -13.93
CA ASP A 66 15.31 18.04 -13.33
C ASP A 66 15.73 16.60 -13.03
N ALA A 67 14.80 15.75 -12.59
CA ALA A 67 15.04 14.33 -12.44
C ALA A 67 15.44 13.66 -13.76
N VAL A 68 14.76 14.00 -14.84
CA VAL A 68 15.04 13.46 -16.19
C VAL A 68 16.41 13.89 -16.69
N ASN A 69 16.76 15.17 -16.53
CA ASN A 69 18.06 15.72 -16.92
C ASN A 69 19.20 15.09 -16.12
N THR A 70 19.00 14.92 -14.80
CA THR A 70 19.93 14.24 -13.93
C THR A 70 20.12 12.79 -14.36
N ALA A 71 19.03 12.06 -14.60
CA ALA A 71 19.09 10.67 -15.06
C ALA A 71 19.83 10.50 -16.38
N LYS A 72 19.60 11.41 -17.32
CA LYS A 72 20.35 11.43 -18.59
C LYS A 72 21.85 11.57 -18.34
N SER A 73 22.26 12.55 -17.56
CA SER A 73 23.67 12.80 -17.30
C SER A 73 24.37 11.65 -16.58
N PHE A 74 23.68 10.95 -15.67
CA PHE A 74 24.20 9.73 -15.05
C PHE A 74 24.29 8.58 -16.05
N SER A 75 23.28 8.41 -16.90
CA SER A 75 23.24 7.36 -17.90
C SER A 75 24.30 7.54 -19.00
N ASP A 76 24.68 8.79 -19.29
CA ASP A 76 25.72 9.09 -20.27
C ASP A 76 27.16 8.80 -19.75
N GLN A 77 27.33 8.75 -18.42
CA GLN A 77 28.64 8.60 -17.77
C GLN A 77 28.84 7.26 -17.04
N LEU A 78 27.75 6.57 -16.71
CA LEU A 78 27.75 5.31 -15.98
C LEU A 78 26.91 4.27 -16.71
N ASP A 79 27.34 3.02 -16.68
CA ASP A 79 26.54 1.92 -17.20
C ASP A 79 25.46 1.51 -16.20
N LEU A 80 24.44 2.35 -16.09
CA LEU A 80 23.30 2.08 -15.20
C LEU A 80 22.60 0.79 -15.63
N THR A 81 22.26 -0.05 -14.66
CA THR A 81 21.47 -1.27 -14.88
C THR A 81 19.98 -1.07 -14.64
N GLY A 82 19.61 -0.02 -13.92
CA GLY A 82 18.22 0.29 -13.63
C GLY A 82 18.04 1.59 -12.86
N ILE A 83 16.78 1.93 -12.66
CA ILE A 83 16.34 3.13 -11.94
C ILE A 83 15.40 2.72 -10.81
N ILE A 84 15.50 3.41 -9.67
CA ILE A 84 14.52 3.39 -8.59
C ILE A 84 13.85 4.76 -8.55
N LEU A 85 12.53 4.79 -8.64
CA LEU A 85 11.75 6.02 -8.51
C LEU A 85 11.18 6.14 -7.10
N THR A 86 11.50 7.23 -6.41
CA THR A 86 10.91 7.53 -5.10
C THR A 86 9.74 8.49 -5.22
N ARG A 87 8.89 8.55 -4.17
CA ARG A 87 7.73 9.44 -4.07
C ARG A 87 6.74 9.34 -5.24
N ILE A 88 6.58 8.13 -5.80
CA ILE A 88 5.71 7.92 -6.97
C ILE A 88 4.22 8.05 -6.60
N ASP A 89 3.87 8.00 -5.33
CA ASP A 89 2.54 8.29 -4.80
C ASP A 89 2.13 9.75 -5.02
N GLY A 90 3.10 10.67 -5.08
CA GLY A 90 2.89 12.07 -5.45
C GLY A 90 2.76 12.31 -6.96
N ASP A 91 3.29 11.43 -7.80
CA ASP A 91 3.13 11.50 -9.26
C ASP A 91 1.83 10.81 -9.70
N SER A 92 0.74 11.55 -9.62
CA SER A 92 -0.60 11.03 -9.93
C SER A 92 -0.77 10.46 -11.35
N ARG A 93 0.10 10.83 -12.29
CA ARG A 93 0.02 10.43 -13.71
C ARG A 93 1.17 9.53 -14.16
N GLY A 94 2.18 9.26 -13.31
CA GLY A 94 3.32 8.42 -13.68
C GLY A 94 4.21 8.98 -14.80
N GLY A 95 4.15 10.29 -15.04
CA GLY A 95 4.86 10.94 -16.15
C GLY A 95 6.38 10.87 -16.00
N ALA A 96 6.89 10.94 -14.78
CA ALA A 96 8.31 10.80 -14.47
C ALA A 96 8.85 9.43 -14.94
N ALA A 97 8.12 8.35 -14.66
CA ALA A 97 8.50 7.01 -15.06
C ALA A 97 8.67 6.87 -16.58
N LEU A 98 7.69 7.37 -17.34
CA LEU A 98 7.73 7.34 -18.80
C LEU A 98 8.91 8.13 -19.34
N SER A 99 9.10 9.37 -18.87
CA SER A 99 10.17 10.26 -19.31
C SER A 99 11.56 9.69 -18.99
N MET A 100 11.75 9.16 -17.79
CA MET A 100 13.00 8.52 -17.38
C MET A 100 13.34 7.31 -18.24
N ARG A 101 12.37 6.42 -18.46
CA ARG A 101 12.55 5.25 -19.31
C ARG A 101 12.88 5.64 -20.75
N TYR A 102 12.23 6.67 -21.28
CA TYR A 102 12.46 7.15 -22.64
C TYR A 102 13.87 7.71 -22.80
N VAL A 103 14.32 8.54 -21.87
CA VAL A 103 15.61 9.25 -21.96
C VAL A 103 16.80 8.33 -21.68
N THR A 104 16.72 7.52 -20.62
CA THR A 104 17.85 6.66 -20.21
C THR A 104 17.91 5.33 -20.94
N LYS A 105 16.81 4.88 -21.52
CA LYS A 105 16.62 3.52 -22.07
C LYS A 105 16.84 2.39 -21.04
N LYS A 106 17.01 2.73 -19.74
CA LYS A 106 17.23 1.77 -18.67
C LYS A 106 15.90 1.40 -18.00
N PRO A 107 15.73 0.14 -17.54
CA PRO A 107 14.50 -0.27 -16.88
C PRO A 107 14.34 0.44 -15.53
N ILE A 108 13.10 0.78 -15.18
CA ILE A 108 12.76 1.09 -13.79
C ILE A 108 12.53 -0.26 -13.10
N LYS A 109 13.22 -0.51 -12.00
CA LYS A 109 13.18 -1.79 -11.28
C LYS A 109 12.32 -1.73 -10.03
N PHE A 110 12.42 -0.62 -9.31
CA PHE A 110 11.70 -0.44 -8.04
C PHE A 110 11.05 0.93 -7.98
N MET A 111 10.03 1.04 -7.13
CA MET A 111 9.37 2.29 -6.82
C MET A 111 9.14 2.41 -5.30
N GLY A 112 9.42 3.60 -4.75
CA GLY A 112 9.09 3.95 -3.38
C GLY A 112 7.74 4.67 -3.34
N VAL A 113 6.79 4.07 -2.62
CA VAL A 113 5.41 4.58 -2.46
C VAL A 113 5.16 5.16 -1.07
N GLY A 114 6.18 5.19 -0.21
CA GLY A 114 6.18 5.72 1.15
C GLY A 114 7.58 5.73 1.76
N GLU A 115 7.66 5.81 3.10
CA GLU A 115 8.91 6.00 3.83
C GLU A 115 9.43 4.73 4.53
N LYS A 116 8.64 3.66 4.57
CA LYS A 116 9.00 2.40 5.23
C LYS A 116 9.68 1.46 4.25
N ILE A 117 10.36 0.44 4.78
CA ILE A 117 10.99 -0.60 3.97
C ILE A 117 9.95 -1.36 3.14
N GLU A 118 8.78 -1.60 3.72
CA GLU A 118 7.65 -2.26 3.06
C GLU A 118 7.03 -1.43 1.94
N ASP A 119 7.33 -0.13 1.88
CA ASP A 119 6.86 0.79 0.83
C ASP A 119 7.78 0.80 -0.41
N LEU A 120 8.81 -0.07 -0.44
CA LEU A 120 9.61 -0.31 -1.64
C LEU A 120 8.98 -1.47 -2.44
N GLU A 121 8.38 -1.14 -3.57
CA GLU A 121 7.68 -2.10 -4.43
C GLU A 121 8.46 -2.37 -5.71
N ILE A 122 8.28 -3.56 -6.30
CA ILE A 122 8.77 -3.87 -7.64
C ILE A 122 7.99 -3.03 -8.66
N PHE A 123 8.68 -2.49 -9.65
CA PHE A 123 8.03 -1.70 -10.70
C PHE A 123 7.33 -2.61 -11.71
N HIS A 124 6.02 -2.45 -11.84
CA HIS A 124 5.18 -3.15 -12.81
C HIS A 124 4.77 -2.20 -13.95
N PRO A 125 5.38 -2.31 -15.15
CA PRO A 125 5.11 -1.38 -16.26
C PRO A 125 3.63 -1.30 -16.66
N ASP A 126 2.94 -2.44 -16.68
CA ASP A 126 1.53 -2.51 -17.08
C ASP A 126 0.61 -1.74 -16.11
N ARG A 127 0.91 -1.80 -14.80
CA ARG A 127 0.15 -1.07 -13.79
C ARG A 127 0.32 0.43 -13.93
N ILE A 128 1.56 0.88 -14.19
CA ILE A 128 1.85 2.30 -14.40
C ILE A 128 1.21 2.78 -15.71
N ALA A 129 1.27 1.98 -16.78
CA ALA A 129 0.59 2.30 -18.04
C ALA A 129 -0.92 2.45 -17.85
N ASN A 130 -1.57 1.52 -17.13
CA ASN A 130 -3.00 1.61 -16.82
C ASN A 130 -3.33 2.84 -15.97
N ARG A 131 -2.46 3.20 -15.02
CA ARG A 131 -2.60 4.42 -14.21
C ARG A 131 -2.51 5.68 -15.05
N ILE A 132 -1.54 5.76 -15.99
CA ILE A 132 -1.38 6.87 -16.95
C ILE A 132 -2.63 7.02 -17.82
N LEU A 133 -3.19 5.89 -18.29
CA LEU A 133 -4.39 5.85 -19.11
C LEU A 133 -5.71 6.10 -18.32
N GLY A 134 -5.63 6.29 -17.01
CA GLY A 134 -6.80 6.49 -16.17
C GLY A 134 -7.66 5.24 -15.96
N MET A 135 -7.13 4.06 -16.28
CA MET A 135 -7.84 2.78 -16.15
C MET A 135 -7.86 2.24 -14.71
N GLY A 136 -7.13 2.89 -13.77
CA GLY A 136 -6.99 2.45 -12.38
C GLY A 136 -6.07 1.23 -12.24
N ASP A 137 -5.71 0.93 -11.01
CA ASP A 137 -4.88 -0.24 -10.68
C ASP A 137 -5.72 -1.32 -9.97
N VAL A 138 -6.63 -1.92 -10.74
CA VAL A 138 -7.53 -2.97 -10.24
C VAL A 138 -6.74 -4.24 -9.86
N VAL A 139 -5.61 -4.50 -10.52
CA VAL A 139 -4.79 -5.70 -10.27
C VAL A 139 -4.14 -5.62 -8.90
N SER A 140 -3.51 -4.49 -8.55
CA SER A 140 -2.94 -4.28 -7.22
C SER A 140 -4.00 -4.35 -6.10
N LEU A 141 -5.21 -3.89 -6.36
CA LEU A 141 -6.31 -4.02 -5.42
C LEU A 141 -6.68 -5.49 -5.17
N VAL A 142 -6.76 -6.28 -6.24
CA VAL A 142 -7.09 -7.71 -6.16
C VAL A 142 -5.97 -8.49 -5.47
N GLU A 143 -4.70 -8.19 -5.77
CA GLU A 143 -3.55 -8.85 -5.13
C GLU A 143 -3.47 -8.53 -3.64
N LYS A 144 -3.54 -7.25 -3.24
CA LYS A 144 -3.57 -6.87 -1.81
C LYS A 144 -4.78 -7.47 -1.07
N ALA A 145 -5.91 -7.57 -1.75
CA ALA A 145 -7.07 -8.26 -1.19
C ALA A 145 -6.84 -9.77 -1.05
N SER A 146 -6.11 -10.37 -1.98
CA SER A 146 -5.82 -11.82 -1.97
C SER A 146 -4.75 -12.20 -0.95
N GLU A 147 -3.75 -11.35 -0.71
CA GLU A 147 -2.70 -11.58 0.31
C GLU A 147 -3.24 -11.54 1.75
N GLU A 148 -4.29 -10.76 2.00
CA GLU A 148 -4.88 -10.59 3.33
C GLU A 148 -6.13 -11.45 3.58
N ILE A 149 -6.69 -12.07 2.54
CA ILE A 149 -7.87 -12.93 2.67
C ILE A 149 -7.42 -14.40 2.67
N ASP A 150 -7.53 -15.05 3.82
CA ASP A 150 -7.46 -16.50 3.91
C ASP A 150 -8.58 -17.10 3.05
N GLU A 151 -8.21 -17.80 1.97
CA GLU A 151 -9.17 -18.42 1.03
C GLU A 151 -10.15 -19.35 1.75
N GLU A 152 -9.72 -20.03 2.79
CA GLU A 152 -10.60 -20.90 3.58
C GLU A 152 -11.62 -20.09 4.40
N GLU A 153 -11.19 -18.99 5.02
CA GLU A 153 -12.11 -18.07 5.71
C GLU A 153 -13.12 -17.45 4.73
N ALA A 154 -12.68 -17.06 3.54
CA ALA A 154 -13.55 -16.53 2.49
C ALA A 154 -14.59 -17.55 2.03
N LYS A 155 -14.20 -18.81 1.78
CA LYS A 155 -15.10 -19.92 1.43
C LYS A 155 -16.10 -20.26 2.55
N GLN A 156 -15.63 -20.22 3.81
CA GLN A 156 -16.51 -20.42 4.98
C GLN A 156 -17.52 -19.28 5.13
N MET A 157 -17.06 -18.04 4.94
CA MET A 157 -17.91 -16.84 4.98
C MET A 157 -18.99 -16.89 3.89
N GLN A 158 -18.61 -17.28 2.67
CA GLN A 158 -19.54 -17.46 1.56
C GLN A 158 -20.61 -18.52 1.88
N LYS A 159 -20.21 -19.66 2.44
CA LYS A 159 -21.16 -20.71 2.89
C LYS A 159 -22.12 -20.23 3.98
N LYS A 160 -21.65 -19.40 4.91
CA LYS A 160 -22.49 -18.79 5.95
C LYS A 160 -23.50 -17.79 5.38
N ILE A 161 -23.06 -16.96 4.43
CA ILE A 161 -23.90 -15.96 3.74
C ILE A 161 -25.03 -16.68 2.96
N LEU A 162 -24.68 -17.72 2.18
CA LEU A 162 -25.64 -18.52 1.43
C LEU A 162 -26.68 -19.19 2.33
N LYS A 163 -26.28 -19.64 3.52
CA LYS A 163 -27.17 -20.23 4.53
C LYS A 163 -27.95 -19.19 5.35
N GLY A 164 -27.76 -17.89 5.08
CA GLY A 164 -28.40 -16.79 5.84
C GLY A 164 -27.97 -16.68 7.30
N ARG A 165 -26.79 -17.22 7.65
CA ARG A 165 -26.24 -17.28 9.02
C ARG A 165 -25.16 -16.22 9.29
N PHE A 166 -25.22 -15.08 8.62
CA PHE A 166 -24.29 -13.98 8.84
C PHE A 166 -24.58 -13.29 10.19
N THR A 167 -23.58 -13.21 11.05
CA THR A 167 -23.67 -12.70 12.43
C THR A 167 -22.92 -11.39 12.63
N LEU A 168 -23.14 -10.70 13.78
CA LEU A 168 -22.31 -9.55 14.17
C LEU A 168 -20.85 -9.92 14.44
N SER A 169 -20.55 -11.16 14.81
CA SER A 169 -19.17 -11.65 14.91
C SER A 169 -18.50 -11.72 13.53
N ASP A 170 -19.22 -12.18 12.52
CA ASP A 170 -18.71 -12.20 11.14
C ASP A 170 -18.53 -10.78 10.59
N TYR A 171 -19.45 -9.86 10.95
CA TYR A 171 -19.32 -8.45 10.62
C TYR A 171 -18.09 -7.79 11.27
N SER A 172 -17.80 -8.12 12.54
CA SER A 172 -16.61 -7.63 13.24
C SER A 172 -15.32 -8.09 12.54
N LYS A 173 -15.26 -9.36 12.11
CA LYS A 173 -14.12 -9.87 11.34
C LYS A 173 -13.92 -9.12 10.02
N GLN A 174 -15.00 -8.81 9.30
CA GLN A 174 -14.90 -7.99 8.08
C GLN A 174 -14.39 -6.57 8.36
N LEU A 175 -14.82 -5.96 9.47
CA LEU A 175 -14.28 -4.64 9.88
C LEU A 175 -12.78 -4.72 10.19
N ASP A 176 -12.31 -5.82 10.78
CA ASP A 176 -10.88 -6.04 11.06
C ASP A 176 -10.08 -6.20 9.77
N GLN A 177 -10.58 -6.98 8.82
CA GLN A 177 -9.94 -7.12 7.50
C GLN A 177 -9.87 -5.78 6.76
N LEU A 178 -10.98 -5.02 6.71
CA LEU A 178 -11.00 -3.68 6.11
C LEU A 178 -10.03 -2.70 6.80
N SER A 179 -9.89 -2.81 8.13
CA SER A 179 -8.97 -1.96 8.88
C SER A 179 -7.51 -2.30 8.58
N LYS A 180 -7.17 -3.59 8.45
CA LYS A 180 -5.82 -4.05 8.06
C LYS A 180 -5.44 -3.63 6.65
N MET A 181 -6.37 -3.67 5.70
CA MET A 181 -6.18 -3.19 4.33
C MET A 181 -6.01 -1.66 4.21
N GLY A 182 -5.75 -0.96 5.33
CA GLY A 182 -5.57 0.50 5.34
C GLY A 182 -6.89 1.29 5.32
N GLY A 183 -8.01 0.64 5.64
CA GLY A 183 -9.33 1.25 5.70
C GLY A 183 -9.92 1.61 4.34
N MET A 184 -11.04 2.35 4.36
CA MET A 184 -11.74 2.77 3.13
C MET A 184 -10.88 3.70 2.26
N GLN A 185 -9.93 4.44 2.84
CA GLN A 185 -9.07 5.38 2.11
C GLN A 185 -8.12 4.66 1.14
N SER A 186 -7.59 3.50 1.52
CA SER A 186 -6.72 2.73 0.62
C SER A 186 -7.51 2.15 -0.56
N ILE A 187 -8.75 1.70 -0.33
CA ILE A 187 -9.60 1.16 -1.39
C ILE A 187 -9.99 2.26 -2.40
N LEU A 188 -10.29 3.49 -1.91
CA LEU A 188 -10.64 4.62 -2.78
C LEU A 188 -9.47 5.08 -3.68
N LYS A 189 -8.23 4.85 -3.27
CA LYS A 189 -7.05 5.16 -4.10
C LYS A 189 -6.98 4.33 -5.40
N TYR A 190 -7.56 3.14 -5.40
CA TYR A 190 -7.48 2.19 -6.52
C TYR A 190 -8.72 2.17 -7.43
N LEU A 191 -9.82 2.86 -7.05
CA LEU A 191 -11.05 2.89 -7.86
C LEU A 191 -11.05 4.08 -8.82
N PRO A 192 -11.08 3.85 -10.15
CA PRO A 192 -11.15 4.93 -11.13
C PRO A 192 -12.50 5.64 -11.06
N GLY A 193 -12.50 6.96 -11.24
CA GLY A 193 -13.72 7.77 -11.35
C GLY A 193 -14.31 8.29 -10.04
N LEU A 194 -13.76 7.93 -8.87
CA LEU A 194 -14.25 8.41 -7.57
C LEU A 194 -13.42 9.55 -6.97
N SER A 195 -12.44 10.06 -7.70
CA SER A 195 -11.59 11.20 -7.27
C SER A 195 -12.39 12.46 -6.93
N GLY A 196 -13.53 12.72 -7.58
CA GLY A 196 -14.41 13.84 -7.27
C GLY A 196 -15.30 13.66 -6.03
N LEU A 197 -15.36 12.43 -5.47
CA LEU A 197 -16.03 12.15 -4.21
C LEU A 197 -15.11 12.28 -2.99
N LYS A 198 -13.79 12.37 -3.23
CA LYS A 198 -12.75 12.47 -2.21
C LYS A 198 -12.98 13.68 -1.31
N ASP A 199 -13.16 14.85 -1.89
CA ASP A 199 -13.32 16.11 -1.15
C ASP A 199 -14.60 16.17 -0.31
N LYS A 200 -15.69 15.53 -0.78
CA LYS A 200 -16.96 15.44 -0.04
C LYS A 200 -16.97 14.33 1.03
N MET A 201 -16.06 13.39 0.95
CA MET A 201 -15.95 12.29 1.90
C MET A 201 -14.86 12.54 2.94
N GLU A 202 -13.81 13.31 2.64
CA GLU A 202 -12.79 13.71 3.61
C GLU A 202 -13.37 14.56 4.74
N GLU A 203 -14.32 15.46 4.48
CA GLU A 203 -15.06 16.22 5.50
C GLU A 203 -15.95 15.35 6.42
N LYS A 204 -16.31 14.14 5.99
CA LYS A 204 -17.21 13.24 6.76
C LYS A 204 -16.54 11.99 7.32
N MET A 205 -15.26 11.78 7.05
CA MET A 205 -14.58 10.50 7.31
C MET A 205 -13.34 10.62 8.21
N GLU A 206 -13.54 10.98 9.44
CA GLU A 206 -12.73 10.43 10.54
C GLU A 206 -13.02 8.91 10.69
N ASN A 207 -12.76 8.15 9.61
CA ASN A 207 -13.30 6.79 9.47
C ASN A 207 -12.67 5.76 10.39
N ASN A 208 -11.43 5.93 10.80
CA ASN A 208 -10.81 5.02 11.75
C ASN A 208 -11.56 5.00 13.09
N ASP A 209 -12.17 6.10 13.48
CA ASP A 209 -12.94 6.18 14.71
C ASP A 209 -14.31 5.49 14.60
N ILE A 210 -14.92 5.49 13.42
CA ILE A 210 -16.21 4.82 13.20
C ILE A 210 -16.04 3.30 13.31
N PHE A 211 -15.02 2.72 12.66
CA PHE A 211 -14.73 1.28 12.75
C PHE A 211 -14.36 0.86 14.18
N LYS A 212 -13.52 1.66 14.87
CA LYS A 212 -13.18 1.43 16.28
C LYS A 212 -14.42 1.45 17.18
N LYS A 213 -15.31 2.43 17.00
CA LYS A 213 -16.58 2.51 17.75
C LYS A 213 -17.48 1.32 17.47
N GLN A 214 -17.67 0.93 16.23
CA GLN A 214 -18.48 -0.23 15.86
C GLN A 214 -17.93 -1.51 16.47
N LYS A 215 -16.63 -1.71 16.44
CA LYS A 215 -15.95 -2.84 17.04
C LYS A 215 -16.09 -2.86 18.57
N ALA A 216 -15.93 -1.71 19.22
CA ALA A 216 -16.15 -1.57 20.68
C ALA A 216 -17.57 -1.95 21.08
N ILE A 217 -18.58 -1.53 20.30
CA ILE A 217 -19.98 -1.90 20.50
C ILE A 217 -20.16 -3.43 20.41
N ILE A 218 -19.64 -4.05 19.33
CA ILE A 218 -19.76 -5.51 19.13
C ILE A 218 -19.02 -6.28 20.25
N ASN A 219 -17.84 -5.82 20.65
CA ASN A 219 -17.05 -6.45 21.71
C ASN A 219 -17.75 -6.37 23.08
N SER A 220 -18.56 -5.35 23.30
CA SER A 220 -19.38 -5.18 24.52
C SER A 220 -20.66 -6.02 24.51
N MET A 221 -20.98 -6.71 23.41
CA MET A 221 -22.08 -7.64 23.31
C MET A 221 -21.66 -9.04 23.78
N THR A 222 -22.58 -9.80 24.38
CA THR A 222 -22.39 -11.21 24.67
C THR A 222 -22.36 -12.05 23.38
N PRO A 223 -21.75 -13.26 23.37
CA PRO A 223 -21.78 -14.14 22.20
C PRO A 223 -23.20 -14.40 21.66
N ARG A 224 -24.18 -14.56 22.55
CA ARG A 224 -25.58 -14.77 22.18
C ARG A 224 -26.20 -13.53 21.51
N GLU A 225 -25.84 -12.32 21.96
CA GLU A 225 -26.32 -11.06 21.34
C GLU A 225 -25.69 -10.81 19.98
N ARG A 226 -24.46 -11.27 19.74
CA ARG A 226 -23.79 -11.18 18.44
C ARG A 226 -24.42 -12.11 17.39
N ILE A 227 -24.93 -13.25 17.84
CA ILE A 227 -25.65 -14.22 16.96
C ILE A 227 -27.09 -13.77 16.75
N HIS A 228 -27.73 -13.24 17.80
CA HIS A 228 -29.14 -12.86 17.84
C HIS A 228 -29.30 -11.35 18.17
N PRO A 229 -29.04 -10.45 17.20
CA PRO A 229 -29.11 -9.00 17.44
C PRO A 229 -30.50 -8.51 17.87
N GLU A 230 -31.54 -9.26 17.56
CA GLU A 230 -32.93 -8.99 17.98
C GLU A 230 -33.11 -8.99 19.51
N LEU A 231 -32.22 -9.64 20.23
CA LEU A 231 -32.21 -9.63 21.70
C LEU A 231 -31.76 -8.31 22.30
N VAL A 232 -31.10 -7.44 21.53
CA VAL A 232 -30.52 -6.17 21.99
C VAL A 232 -31.64 -5.11 22.11
N LYS A 233 -32.44 -5.22 23.20
CA LYS A 233 -33.49 -4.28 23.60
C LYS A 233 -32.94 -3.17 24.51
N ALA A 234 -33.81 -2.27 25.00
CA ALA A 234 -33.42 -1.04 25.69
C ALA A 234 -32.40 -1.22 26.83
N SER A 235 -32.64 -2.12 27.77
CA SER A 235 -31.73 -2.38 28.92
C SER A 235 -30.35 -2.86 28.45
N ARG A 236 -30.33 -3.74 27.44
CA ARG A 236 -29.07 -4.25 26.87
C ARG A 236 -28.31 -3.18 26.12
N LYS A 237 -28.99 -2.29 25.37
CA LYS A 237 -28.37 -1.13 24.71
C LYS A 237 -27.69 -0.21 25.72
N ILE A 238 -28.33 0.06 26.88
CA ILE A 238 -27.72 0.87 27.94
C ILE A 238 -26.46 0.19 28.49
N ARG A 239 -26.49 -1.11 28.74
CA ARG A 239 -25.33 -1.87 29.21
C ARG A 239 -24.19 -1.84 28.17
N ILE A 240 -24.51 -2.10 26.91
CA ILE A 240 -23.54 -2.11 25.81
C ILE A 240 -22.95 -0.70 25.61
N SER A 241 -23.75 0.36 25.70
CA SER A 241 -23.27 1.74 25.57
C SER A 241 -22.25 2.10 26.64
N LYS A 242 -22.52 1.71 27.91
CA LYS A 242 -21.58 1.89 29.01
C LYS A 242 -20.28 1.11 28.82
N GLY A 243 -20.37 -0.14 28.36
CA GLY A 243 -19.21 -1.01 28.15
C GLY A 243 -18.36 -0.61 26.94
N SER A 244 -18.95 -0.02 25.92
CA SER A 244 -18.26 0.38 24.69
C SER A 244 -17.79 1.85 24.69
N GLY A 245 -18.17 2.64 25.68
CA GLY A 245 -17.90 4.08 25.70
C GLY A 245 -18.63 4.86 24.58
N THR A 246 -19.76 4.29 24.05
CA THR A 246 -20.57 4.91 22.99
C THR A 246 -21.96 5.24 23.47
N ASN A 247 -22.76 5.90 22.65
CA ASN A 247 -24.14 6.21 23.00
C ASN A 247 -25.14 5.19 22.39
N VAL A 248 -26.38 5.19 22.89
CA VAL A 248 -27.44 4.30 22.40
C VAL A 248 -27.78 4.54 20.92
N GLN A 249 -27.57 5.76 20.43
CA GLN A 249 -27.81 6.12 19.04
C GLN A 249 -26.82 5.41 18.10
N ASP A 250 -25.53 5.32 18.50
CA ASP A 250 -24.50 4.61 17.74
C ASP A 250 -24.83 3.11 17.65
N ILE A 251 -25.32 2.52 18.74
CA ILE A 251 -25.77 1.12 18.76
C ILE A 251 -26.96 0.91 17.80
N ASN A 252 -27.93 1.82 17.81
CA ASN A 252 -29.08 1.75 16.91
C ASN A 252 -28.64 1.87 15.45
N LYS A 253 -27.68 2.76 15.15
CA LYS A 253 -27.10 2.96 13.81
C LYS A 253 -26.39 1.69 13.33
N LEU A 254 -25.56 1.08 14.18
CA LEU A 254 -24.88 -0.18 13.89
C LEU A 254 -25.88 -1.31 13.57
N LEU A 255 -26.87 -1.52 14.45
CA LEU A 255 -27.87 -2.58 14.26
C LEU A 255 -28.69 -2.38 12.98
N LYS A 256 -29.02 -1.13 12.65
CA LYS A 256 -29.74 -0.79 11.39
C LYS A 256 -28.89 -1.08 10.17
N GLN A 257 -27.60 -0.73 10.20
CA GLN A 257 -26.64 -1.00 9.11
C GLN A 257 -26.45 -2.51 8.93
N PHE A 258 -26.21 -3.25 10.01
CA PHE A 258 -26.09 -4.68 10.00
C PHE A 258 -27.32 -5.38 9.42
N LYS A 259 -28.53 -4.95 9.83
CA LYS A 259 -29.80 -5.50 9.31
C LYS A 259 -29.93 -5.29 7.80
N LYS A 260 -29.64 -4.09 7.30
CA LYS A 260 -29.66 -3.80 5.85
C LYS A 260 -28.69 -4.68 5.09
N MET A 261 -27.46 -4.78 5.56
CA MET A 261 -26.41 -5.58 4.94
C MET A 261 -26.76 -7.08 4.94
N SER A 262 -27.21 -7.63 6.07
CA SER A 262 -27.66 -9.02 6.18
C SER A 262 -28.81 -9.34 5.23
N GLN A 263 -29.75 -8.42 5.06
CA GLN A 263 -30.84 -8.57 4.10
C GLN A 263 -30.36 -8.56 2.64
N MET A 264 -29.41 -7.68 2.31
CA MET A 264 -28.82 -7.59 0.98
C MET A 264 -28.05 -8.86 0.62
N MET A 265 -27.21 -9.36 1.55
CA MET A 265 -26.48 -10.62 1.39
C MET A 265 -27.44 -11.82 1.21
N LYS A 266 -28.53 -11.86 1.96
CA LYS A 266 -29.53 -12.92 1.84
C LYS A 266 -30.25 -12.92 0.49
N LYS A 267 -30.46 -11.73 -0.12
CA LYS A 267 -31.02 -11.59 -1.47
C LYS A 267 -30.02 -12.06 -2.53
N MET A 268 -28.75 -11.67 -2.40
CA MET A 268 -27.70 -12.09 -3.34
C MET A 268 -27.47 -13.62 -3.32
N GLY A 269 -27.54 -14.23 -2.13
CA GLY A 269 -27.44 -15.70 -1.99
C GLY A 269 -28.60 -16.47 -2.64
N LYS A 270 -29.80 -15.89 -2.67
CA LYS A 270 -30.96 -16.52 -3.33
C LYS A 270 -30.91 -16.43 -4.86
N ASN A 271 -30.36 -15.36 -5.41
CA ASN A 271 -30.27 -15.17 -6.87
C ASN A 271 -29.20 -16.04 -7.56
N LYS A 272 -28.22 -16.58 -6.82
CA LYS A 272 -27.22 -17.52 -7.37
C LYS A 272 -27.72 -18.98 -7.50
N ASN A 273 -28.86 -19.29 -6.94
CA ASN A 273 -29.48 -20.64 -7.08
C ASN A 273 -30.47 -20.74 -8.26
N LEU A 274 -30.54 -19.74 -9.14
CA LEU A 274 -31.43 -19.68 -10.30
C LEU A 274 -30.70 -19.57 -11.63
N GLY A 275 -29.38 -19.89 -11.65
CA GLY A 275 -28.57 -19.94 -12.87
C GLY A 275 -27.80 -21.25 -12.96
#